data_4dda1844a4494839a69a9f2be6629e05
#
_entry.id   4dda1844a4494839a69a9f2be6629e05
#
_cell.length_a   1.000
_cell.length_b   1.000
_cell.length_c   1.000
_cell.angle_alpha   90.00
_cell.angle_beta   90.00
_cell.angle_gamma   90.00
#
_symmetry.space_group_name_H-M   'P 1'
#
loop_
_entity.id
_entity.type
_entity.pdbx_description
1 polymer ?
#
loop_
_entity_poly.entity_id
_entity_poly.type
_entity_poly.pdbx_seq_one_letter_code
_entity_poly.pdbx_strand_id
1 'polypeptide(L)'
;RKDTLDNRGYIRYTEYEINPLFKGSAAVQEYEIEFYDKADGSEPAKEFILSLDKKMQAKVLRTVALLREEGPFLREPYSKALDDGIFEIRTKFGSDITRVLYFFVVGKKVILTNGFIKKTQKTPASEITLAKQYRADYLARKESSK
;
A
#
# COMPACT_ATOMS: atom_id res chain seq x y z
N ARG A 1 -3.94 22.97 -2.59
CA ARG A 1 -4.48 21.70 -3.01
C ARG A 1 -5.40 21.13 -1.95
N LYS A 2 -6.53 20.70 -2.36
CA LYS A 2 -7.52 20.22 -1.44
C LYS A 2 -7.65 18.70 -1.53
N ASP A 3 -7.27 18.03 -0.47
CA ASP A 3 -7.26 16.59 -0.45
C ASP A 3 -8.54 16.08 0.22
N THR A 4 -9.30 15.30 -0.52
CA THR A 4 -10.48 14.62 0.02
C THR A 4 -10.27 13.13 -0.16
N LEU A 5 -10.81 12.35 0.76
CA LEU A 5 -10.72 10.91 0.66
C LEU A 5 -11.90 10.38 -0.14
N ASP A 6 -11.63 9.43 -1.02
CA ASP A 6 -12.70 8.75 -1.73
C ASP A 6 -13.26 7.63 -0.86
N ASN A 7 -14.22 6.89 -1.40
CA ASN A 7 -14.90 5.82 -0.65
C ASN A 7 -13.97 4.68 -0.24
N ARG A 8 -12.78 4.64 -0.80
CA ARG A 8 -11.78 3.61 -0.49
C ARG A 8 -10.72 4.12 0.47
N GLY A 9 -10.82 5.38 0.88
CA GLY A 9 -9.86 5.97 1.78
C GLY A 9 -8.64 6.59 1.09
N TYR A 10 -8.69 6.79 -0.21
CA TYR A 10 -7.59 7.39 -0.96
C TYR A 10 -7.79 8.89 -1.10
N ILE A 11 -6.68 9.61 -1.13
CA ILE A 11 -6.73 11.04 -1.38
C ILE A 11 -7.15 11.24 -2.83
N ARG A 12 -8.19 12.03 -3.00
CA ARG A 12 -8.71 12.34 -4.31
C ARG A 12 -8.30 13.76 -4.69
N TYR A 13 -7.70 13.89 -5.85
CA TYR A 13 -7.36 15.19 -6.40
C TYR A 13 -8.34 15.54 -7.49
N THR A 14 -8.68 16.82 -7.59
CA THR A 14 -9.46 17.26 -8.74
C THR A 14 -8.53 17.29 -9.95
N GLU A 15 -9.12 17.23 -11.13
CA GLU A 15 -8.36 17.30 -12.36
C GLU A 15 -7.52 18.59 -12.42
N TYR A 16 -8.04 19.65 -11.83
CA TYR A 16 -7.35 20.93 -11.79
C TYR A 16 -6.10 20.90 -10.91
N GLU A 17 -6.17 20.14 -9.84
CA GLU A 17 -5.07 20.03 -8.88
C GLU A 17 -3.97 19.11 -9.37
N ILE A 18 -4.27 18.23 -10.30
CA ILE A 18 -3.25 17.43 -10.97
C ILE A 18 -2.48 18.41 -11.85
N ASN A 19 -1.16 18.37 -11.74
CA ASN A 19 -0.28 19.30 -12.44
C ASN A 19 -0.78 19.61 -13.85
N PRO A 20 -0.99 20.90 -14.18
CA PRO A 20 -1.46 21.28 -15.52
C PRO A 20 -0.61 20.77 -16.67
N LEU A 21 0.66 20.46 -16.42
CA LEU A 21 1.52 19.88 -17.44
C LEU A 21 1.06 18.51 -17.89
N PHE A 22 0.29 17.83 -17.04
CA PHE A 22 -0.23 16.52 -17.38
C PHE A 22 -1.67 16.58 -17.88
N LYS A 23 -2.23 17.77 -17.99
CA LYS A 23 -3.59 17.93 -18.46
C LYS A 23 -3.70 17.41 -19.89
N GLY A 24 -4.67 16.54 -20.10
CA GLY A 24 -4.83 15.93 -21.40
C GLY A 24 -3.86 14.81 -21.69
N SER A 25 -2.94 14.54 -20.76
CA SER A 25 -2.00 13.45 -20.89
C SER A 25 -2.63 12.19 -20.32
N ALA A 26 -2.57 11.10 -21.06
CA ALA A 26 -2.99 9.80 -20.57
C ALA A 26 -1.97 9.22 -19.59
N ALA A 27 -0.92 9.99 -19.29
CA ALA A 27 0.21 9.48 -18.53
C ALA A 27 -0.05 9.34 -17.04
N VAL A 28 -1.06 10.03 -16.50
CA VAL A 28 -1.38 9.90 -15.08
C VAL A 28 -2.23 8.66 -14.90
N GLN A 29 -1.57 7.51 -14.89
CA GLN A 29 -2.25 6.24 -14.68
C GLN A 29 -1.98 5.79 -13.27
N GLU A 30 -2.97 5.94 -12.43
CA GLU A 30 -2.88 5.51 -11.07
C GLU A 30 -2.91 3.99 -10.98
N TYR A 31 -2.16 3.47 -10.01
CA TYR A 31 -2.19 2.04 -9.71
C TYR A 31 -3.46 1.73 -8.93
N GLU A 32 -3.94 0.52 -9.09
CA GLU A 32 -5.08 0.05 -8.30
C GLU A 32 -4.54 -0.58 -7.02
N ILE A 33 -4.99 -0.09 -5.88
CA ILE A 33 -4.59 -0.64 -4.58
C ILE A 33 -5.63 -1.68 -4.17
N GLU A 34 -5.16 -2.85 -3.81
CA GLU A 34 -6.02 -3.95 -3.41
C GLU A 34 -5.51 -4.53 -2.10
N PHE A 35 -6.43 -4.84 -1.19
CA PHE A 35 -6.05 -5.54 0.03
C PHE A 35 -6.14 -7.03 -0.19
N TYR A 36 -5.06 -7.75 0.14
CA TYR A 36 -5.10 -9.19 0.12
C TYR A 36 -6.12 -9.70 1.13
N ASP A 37 -6.95 -10.63 0.72
CA ASP A 37 -7.89 -11.30 1.62
C ASP A 37 -7.57 -12.77 1.70
N LYS A 38 -7.64 -13.31 2.92
CA LYS A 38 -7.43 -14.72 3.16
C LYS A 38 -8.68 -15.52 2.74
N ALA A 39 -8.54 -16.84 2.70
CA ALA A 39 -9.65 -17.70 2.32
C ALA A 39 -10.87 -17.52 3.20
N ASP A 40 -10.68 -17.14 4.47
CA ASP A 40 -11.78 -16.90 5.39
C ASP A 40 -12.39 -15.49 5.24
N GLY A 41 -11.90 -14.72 4.30
CA GLY A 41 -12.40 -13.36 4.03
C GLY A 41 -11.73 -12.27 4.83
N SER A 42 -10.88 -12.60 5.79
CA SER A 42 -10.17 -11.56 6.55
C SER A 42 -9.12 -10.88 5.68
N GLU A 43 -8.90 -9.60 5.96
CA GLU A 43 -7.97 -8.76 5.18
C GLU A 43 -6.89 -8.24 6.12
N PRO A 44 -5.77 -8.94 6.26
CA PRO A 44 -4.78 -8.60 7.30
C PRO A 44 -4.27 -7.17 7.25
N ALA A 45 -3.90 -6.65 6.09
CA ALA A 45 -3.38 -5.29 6.00
C ALA A 45 -4.46 -4.27 6.33
N LYS A 46 -5.67 -4.48 5.82
CA LYS A 46 -6.78 -3.58 6.09
C LYS A 46 -7.12 -3.57 7.57
N GLU A 47 -7.21 -4.74 8.17
CA GLU A 47 -7.51 -4.85 9.60
C GLU A 47 -6.44 -4.18 10.44
N PHE A 48 -5.18 -4.36 10.04
CA PHE A 48 -4.10 -3.68 10.73
C PHE A 48 -4.26 -2.16 10.68
N ILE A 49 -4.52 -1.60 9.50
CA ILE A 49 -4.68 -0.16 9.35
C ILE A 49 -5.84 0.35 10.17
N LEU A 50 -6.96 -0.38 10.16
CA LEU A 50 -8.14 0.02 10.92
C LEU A 50 -7.93 -0.08 12.43
N SER A 51 -6.95 -0.87 12.88
CA SER A 51 -6.63 -0.99 14.31
C SER A 51 -5.80 0.18 14.84
N LEU A 52 -5.22 0.99 13.96
CA LEU A 52 -4.37 2.10 14.34
C LEU A 52 -5.21 3.28 14.83
N ASP A 53 -4.61 4.14 15.67
CA ASP A 53 -5.31 5.36 16.04
C ASP A 53 -5.54 6.22 14.79
N LYS A 54 -6.48 7.15 14.91
CA LYS A 54 -6.93 7.90 13.73
C LYS A 54 -5.86 8.72 13.06
N LYS A 55 -4.92 9.27 13.82
CA LYS A 55 -3.85 10.10 13.24
C LYS A 55 -2.85 9.25 12.48
N MET A 56 -2.45 8.12 13.04
CA MET A 56 -1.56 7.20 12.35
C MET A 56 -2.26 6.60 11.13
N GLN A 57 -3.53 6.23 11.29
CA GLN A 57 -4.31 5.69 10.20
C GLN A 57 -4.36 6.65 9.01
N ALA A 58 -4.66 7.93 9.29
CA ALA A 58 -4.69 8.94 8.23
C ALA A 58 -3.35 9.08 7.54
N LYS A 59 -2.27 9.01 8.33
CA LYS A 59 -0.93 9.15 7.75
C LYS A 59 -0.55 7.96 6.88
N VAL A 60 -0.90 6.75 7.32
CA VAL A 60 -0.69 5.54 6.52
C VAL A 60 -1.47 5.65 5.21
N LEU A 61 -2.73 6.08 5.28
CA LEU A 61 -3.56 6.20 4.09
C LEU A 61 -3.03 7.24 3.10
N ARG A 62 -2.41 8.31 3.61
CA ARG A 62 -1.77 9.29 2.74
C ARG A 62 -0.59 8.67 2.00
N THR A 63 0.19 7.84 2.68
CA THR A 63 1.31 7.16 2.03
C THR A 63 0.80 6.14 1.02
N VAL A 64 -0.29 5.46 1.33
CA VAL A 64 -0.93 4.56 0.35
C VAL A 64 -1.38 5.34 -0.88
N ALA A 65 -1.88 6.56 -0.69
CA ALA A 65 -2.26 7.41 -1.82
C ALA A 65 -1.05 7.79 -2.68
N LEU A 66 0.09 8.05 -2.05
CA LEU A 66 1.33 8.28 -2.79
C LEU A 66 1.74 7.05 -3.59
N LEU A 67 1.61 5.87 -2.99
CA LEU A 67 1.91 4.62 -3.68
C LEU A 67 1.02 4.44 -4.90
N ARG A 68 -0.23 4.81 -4.78
CA ARG A 68 -1.18 4.74 -5.88
C ARG A 68 -0.76 5.62 -7.04
N GLU A 69 -0.23 6.81 -6.75
CA GLU A 69 0.21 7.73 -7.79
C GLU A 69 1.56 7.34 -8.37
N GLU A 70 2.52 6.98 -7.50
CA GLU A 70 3.90 6.78 -7.89
C GLU A 70 4.23 5.35 -8.30
N GLY A 71 3.47 4.38 -7.78
CA GLY A 71 3.73 2.98 -8.07
C GLY A 71 5.16 2.59 -7.75
N PRO A 72 5.87 1.96 -8.70
CA PRO A 72 7.23 1.51 -8.47
C PRO A 72 8.24 2.64 -8.24
N PHE A 73 7.85 3.88 -8.51
CA PHE A 73 8.75 5.03 -8.33
C PHE A 73 8.72 5.58 -6.91
N LEU A 74 7.80 5.10 -6.08
CA LEU A 74 7.76 5.53 -4.69
C LEU A 74 9.03 5.07 -3.98
N ARG A 75 9.67 5.98 -3.24
CA ARG A 75 10.97 5.73 -2.64
C ARG A 75 11.01 6.12 -1.18
N GLU A 76 12.17 5.91 -0.53
CA GLU A 76 12.36 6.39 0.81
C GLU A 76 12.17 7.90 0.86
N PRO A 77 11.63 8.40 1.95
CA PRO A 77 11.34 7.71 3.21
C PRO A 77 10.00 6.98 3.25
N TYR A 78 9.23 6.98 2.17
CA TYR A 78 7.88 6.45 2.16
C TYR A 78 7.82 4.95 1.91
N SER A 79 8.76 4.43 1.15
CA SER A 79 8.78 3.04 0.77
C SER A 79 10.20 2.51 0.70
N LYS A 80 10.35 1.21 0.92
CA LYS A 80 11.64 0.54 0.80
C LYS A 80 11.43 -0.87 0.26
N ALA A 81 12.31 -1.28 -0.65
CA ALA A 81 12.33 -2.65 -1.13
C ALA A 81 12.95 -3.54 -0.07
N LEU A 82 12.34 -4.68 0.20
CA LEU A 82 12.84 -5.62 1.20
C LEU A 82 13.54 -6.80 0.57
N ASP A 83 12.76 -7.74 0.00
CA ASP A 83 13.30 -8.97 -0.54
C ASP A 83 12.32 -9.55 -1.55
N ASP A 84 12.85 -10.07 -2.65
CA ASP A 84 12.07 -10.85 -3.62
C ASP A 84 10.78 -10.15 -4.06
N GLY A 85 10.84 -8.86 -4.34
CA GLY A 85 9.68 -8.11 -4.84
C GLY A 85 8.67 -7.72 -3.76
N ILE A 86 9.02 -7.93 -2.50
CA ILE A 86 8.22 -7.43 -1.37
C ILE A 86 8.78 -6.07 -0.97
N PHE A 87 7.88 -5.11 -0.80
CA PHE A 87 8.21 -3.74 -0.39
C PHE A 87 7.46 -3.41 0.90
N GLU A 88 7.87 -2.36 1.57
CA GLU A 88 7.15 -1.87 2.74
C GLU A 88 6.82 -0.39 2.61
N ILE A 89 5.61 -0.03 3.03
CA ILE A 89 5.23 1.37 3.24
C ILE A 89 5.71 1.73 4.64
N ARG A 90 6.40 2.85 4.76
CA ARG A 90 7.01 3.30 6.00
C ARG A 90 6.29 4.54 6.49
N THR A 91 5.70 4.45 7.69
CA THR A 91 4.98 5.57 8.27
C THR A 91 5.41 5.77 9.71
N LYS A 92 5.67 7.02 10.07
CA LYS A 92 6.07 7.40 11.41
C LYS A 92 5.20 8.56 11.88
N PHE A 93 4.67 8.45 13.08
CA PHE A 93 3.92 9.52 13.71
C PHE A 93 4.28 9.56 15.18
N GLY A 94 4.95 10.66 15.61
CA GLY A 94 5.51 10.70 16.95
C GLY A 94 6.58 9.63 17.11
N SER A 95 6.46 8.82 18.14
CA SER A 95 7.38 7.72 18.39
C SER A 95 6.90 6.41 17.75
N ASP A 96 5.70 6.39 17.21
CA ASP A 96 5.13 5.18 16.63
C ASP A 96 5.57 5.01 15.19
N ILE A 97 6.00 3.79 14.87
CA ILE A 97 6.48 3.45 13.53
C ILE A 97 5.69 2.24 13.05
N THR A 98 5.12 2.35 11.86
CA THR A 98 4.37 1.24 11.27
C THR A 98 4.94 0.87 9.91
N ARG A 99 4.71 -0.37 9.53
CA ARG A 99 5.06 -0.90 8.22
C ARG A 99 3.87 -1.64 7.64
N VAL A 100 3.61 -1.44 6.36
CA VAL A 100 2.61 -2.22 5.62
C VAL A 100 3.33 -2.78 4.41
N LEU A 101 3.29 -4.09 4.23
CA LEU A 101 4.02 -4.76 3.16
C LEU A 101 3.14 -4.91 1.93
N TYR A 102 3.77 -4.89 0.76
CA TYR A 102 3.03 -4.96 -0.49
C TYR A 102 3.90 -5.51 -1.62
N PHE A 103 3.24 -5.90 -2.71
CA PHE A 103 3.91 -6.31 -3.94
C PHE A 103 3.10 -5.84 -5.15
N PHE A 104 3.75 -5.83 -6.30
CA PHE A 104 3.11 -5.42 -7.55
C PHE A 104 2.70 -6.62 -8.37
N VAL A 105 1.58 -6.48 -9.09
CA VAL A 105 1.18 -7.47 -10.09
C VAL A 105 0.95 -6.79 -11.43
N VAL A 106 0.99 -7.57 -12.48
CA VAL A 106 0.75 -7.08 -13.84
C VAL A 106 -0.63 -6.45 -13.91
N GLY A 107 -0.76 -5.37 -14.66
CA GLY A 107 -2.01 -4.64 -14.78
C GLY A 107 -2.10 -3.46 -13.84
N LYS A 108 -0.96 -3.00 -13.35
CA LYS A 108 -0.86 -1.83 -12.47
C LYS A 108 -1.62 -1.99 -11.17
N LYS A 109 -1.47 -3.14 -10.54
CA LYS A 109 -2.06 -3.41 -9.23
C LYS A 109 -1.00 -3.51 -8.17
N VAL A 110 -1.34 -3.02 -6.98
CA VAL A 110 -0.51 -3.12 -5.79
C VAL A 110 -1.34 -3.85 -4.74
N ILE A 111 -0.78 -4.92 -4.20
CA ILE A 111 -1.48 -5.76 -3.23
C ILE A 111 -0.85 -5.54 -1.86
N LEU A 112 -1.63 -5.03 -0.92
CA LEU A 112 -1.19 -4.83 0.45
C LEU A 112 -1.45 -6.13 1.22
N THR A 113 -0.40 -6.71 1.79
CA THR A 113 -0.47 -8.05 2.37
C THR A 113 -0.69 -8.05 3.88
N ASN A 114 0.20 -7.43 4.61
CA ASN A 114 0.15 -7.42 6.08
C ASN A 114 0.82 -6.16 6.61
N GLY A 115 0.57 -5.88 7.87
CA GLY A 115 1.15 -4.72 8.51
C GLY A 115 1.49 -5.01 9.97
N PHE A 116 2.37 -4.20 10.54
CA PHE A 116 2.78 -4.39 11.92
C PHE A 116 3.36 -3.09 12.48
N ILE A 117 3.41 -3.01 13.81
CA ILE A 117 4.06 -1.90 14.51
C ILE A 117 5.52 -2.29 14.66
N LYS A 118 6.41 -1.42 14.19
CA LYS A 118 7.83 -1.72 14.19
C LYS A 118 8.43 -1.47 15.58
N LYS A 119 9.10 -2.47 16.09
CA LYS A 119 9.77 -2.40 17.40
C LYS A 119 11.27 -2.70 17.33
N THR A 120 11.77 -3.01 16.13
CA THR A 120 13.17 -3.37 15.91
C THR A 120 13.75 -2.52 14.79
N GLN A 121 15.08 -2.58 14.63
CA GLN A 121 15.76 -1.81 13.59
C GLN A 121 15.38 -2.26 12.18
N LYS A 122 15.23 -3.56 12.00
CA LYS A 122 14.91 -4.12 10.69
C LYS A 122 13.51 -4.68 10.70
N THR A 123 12.91 -4.77 9.52
CA THR A 123 11.66 -5.48 9.35
C THR A 123 11.90 -6.95 9.67
N PRO A 124 11.12 -7.53 10.60
CA PRO A 124 11.31 -8.93 10.96
C PRO A 124 11.17 -9.87 9.76
N ALA A 125 12.05 -10.86 9.71
CA ALA A 125 12.03 -11.84 8.63
C ALA A 125 10.68 -12.57 8.57
N SER A 126 10.04 -12.78 9.73
CA SER A 126 8.74 -13.44 9.79
C SER A 126 7.66 -12.66 9.05
N GLU A 127 7.71 -11.35 9.10
CA GLU A 127 6.73 -10.51 8.37
C GLU A 127 6.95 -10.61 6.87
N ILE A 128 8.20 -10.64 6.45
CA ILE A 128 8.52 -10.79 5.03
C ILE A 128 8.09 -12.16 4.53
N THR A 129 8.35 -13.21 5.33
CA THR A 129 7.91 -14.56 4.99
C THR A 129 6.40 -14.63 4.86
N LEU A 130 5.68 -13.98 5.78
CA LEU A 130 4.23 -13.94 5.74
C LEU A 130 3.73 -13.25 4.46
N ALA A 131 4.35 -12.13 4.11
CA ALA A 131 3.99 -11.42 2.88
C ALA A 131 4.18 -12.31 1.65
N LYS A 132 5.25 -13.08 1.62
CA LYS A 132 5.50 -14.01 0.51
C LYS A 132 4.46 -15.11 0.45
N GLN A 133 4.03 -15.61 1.60
CA GLN A 133 2.98 -16.62 1.67
C GLN A 133 1.66 -16.06 1.15
N TYR A 134 1.33 -14.86 1.56
CA TYR A 134 0.11 -14.19 1.09
C TYR A 134 0.18 -13.93 -0.41
N ARG A 135 1.35 -13.53 -0.91
CA ARG A 135 1.53 -13.34 -2.34
C ARG A 135 1.31 -14.64 -3.10
N ALA A 136 1.89 -15.73 -2.61
CA ALA A 136 1.73 -17.03 -3.25
C ALA A 136 0.26 -17.44 -3.31
N ASP A 137 -0.46 -17.25 -2.21
CA ASP A 137 -1.89 -17.56 -2.16
C ASP A 137 -2.68 -16.67 -3.12
N TYR A 138 -2.38 -15.39 -3.14
CA TYR A 138 -3.06 -14.45 -4.03
C TYR A 138 -2.87 -14.86 -5.50
N LEU A 139 -1.65 -15.13 -5.89
CA LEU A 139 -1.34 -15.49 -7.27
C LEU A 139 -1.96 -16.82 -7.67
N ALA A 140 -1.95 -17.79 -6.75
CA ALA A 140 -2.56 -19.10 -7.01
C ALA A 140 -4.07 -18.97 -7.22
N ARG A 141 -4.74 -18.17 -6.42
CA ARG A 141 -6.18 -17.98 -6.55
C ARG A 141 -6.55 -17.21 -7.81
N LYS A 142 -5.73 -16.23 -8.21
CA LYS A 142 -5.96 -15.50 -9.45
C LYS A 142 -5.79 -16.41 -10.65
N GLU A 143 -4.82 -17.30 -10.61
CA GLU A 143 -4.60 -18.24 -11.69
C GLU A 143 -5.77 -19.21 -11.83
N SER A 144 -6.27 -19.73 -10.74
CA SER A 144 -7.37 -20.70 -10.77
C SER A 144 -8.71 -20.08 -11.15
N SER A 145 -8.84 -18.76 -11.09
CA SER A 145 -10.09 -18.08 -11.44
C SER A 145 -10.18 -17.68 -12.91
N LYS A 146 -9.16 -18.02 -13.69
CA LYS A 146 -9.17 -17.74 -15.13
C LYS A 146 -10.01 -18.74 -15.90
#